data_32c26f01f73a67660b16be027c5ab60a
#
_entry.id   32c26f01f73a67660b16be027c5ab60a
#
_cell.length_a   1.000
_cell.length_b   1.000
_cell.length_c   1.000
_cell.angle_alpha   90.00
_cell.angle_beta   90.00
_cell.angle_gamma   90.00
#
_symmetry.space_group_name_H-M   'P 1'
#
loop_
_entity.id
_entity.type
_entity.pdbx_description
1 polymer ?
#
loop_
_entity_poly.entity_id
_entity_poly.type
_entity_poly.pdbx_seq_one_letter_code
_entity_poly.pdbx_strand_id
1 'polypeptide(L)'
;MSRKNRKALADRVVEAVDAALAAQGYVSPIDVLVGIRWLDIGTVERWRRGQIDCLESAVQTNLPRISEAMKLLRSCARERNLSESPTHYVARGPQRQELRFSRSGDPAIEAMYRTHWVSKALSEKKRERLAEKASRAPDLVVIQPLNREWKCHRCGGSGDLLMMENPGPVCLGCVGLDELELLPAGDALLSRRVKAKSTRCAVVVRFSRSRRRYERQGLLVEPLVLADVQRDLEAQRRE
;
A
#
# COMPACT_ATOMS: atom_id res chain seq x y z
N MET A 1 14.93 11.04 -29.36
CA MET A 1 14.53 12.21 -28.52
C MET A 1 15.53 13.34 -28.73
N SER A 2 15.08 14.57 -28.97
CA SER A 2 15.97 15.74 -29.13
C SER A 2 16.74 16.00 -27.83
N ARG A 3 17.99 16.55 -27.94
CA ARG A 3 18.84 16.93 -26.77
C ARG A 3 18.10 17.88 -25.82
N LYS A 4 17.32 18.83 -26.37
CA LYS A 4 16.48 19.76 -25.58
C LYS A 4 15.39 19.04 -24.79
N ASN A 5 14.70 18.08 -25.39
CA ASN A 5 13.66 17.31 -24.74
C ASN A 5 14.20 16.38 -23.66
N ARG A 6 15.42 15.85 -23.85
CA ARG A 6 16.10 15.02 -22.83
C ARG A 6 16.49 15.86 -21.62
N LYS A 7 17.01 17.08 -21.81
CA LYS A 7 17.34 18.00 -20.71
C LYS A 7 16.09 18.35 -19.90
N ALA A 8 15.00 18.75 -20.56
CA ALA A 8 13.73 19.05 -19.88
C ALA A 8 13.14 17.84 -19.11
N LEU A 9 13.34 16.62 -19.61
CA LEU A 9 12.95 15.41 -18.88
C LEU A 9 13.85 15.19 -17.66
N ALA A 10 15.16 15.41 -17.79
CA ALA A 10 16.10 15.27 -16.68
C ALA A 10 15.77 16.23 -15.54
N ASP A 11 15.48 17.49 -15.86
CA ASP A 11 15.11 18.50 -14.86
C ASP A 11 13.85 18.07 -14.08
N ARG A 12 12.81 17.59 -14.77
CA ARG A 12 11.58 17.05 -14.15
C ARG A 12 11.82 15.82 -13.28
N VAL A 13 12.70 14.91 -13.71
CA VAL A 13 13.07 13.72 -12.93
C VAL A 13 13.80 14.15 -11.65
N VAL A 14 14.71 15.11 -11.73
CA VAL A 14 15.42 15.65 -10.57
C VAL A 14 14.43 16.26 -9.57
N GLU A 15 13.51 17.10 -10.01
CA GLU A 15 12.47 17.69 -9.16
C GLU A 15 11.61 16.61 -8.48
N ALA A 16 11.20 15.57 -9.23
CA ALA A 16 10.41 14.47 -8.67
C ALA A 16 11.18 13.67 -7.63
N VAL A 17 12.48 13.41 -7.86
CA VAL A 17 13.37 12.72 -6.92
C VAL A 17 13.50 13.53 -5.63
N ASP A 18 13.77 14.83 -5.74
CA ASP A 18 13.97 15.72 -4.58
C ASP A 18 12.68 15.84 -3.74
N ALA A 19 11.53 15.97 -4.41
CA ALA A 19 10.24 16.01 -3.75
C ALA A 19 9.94 14.71 -2.99
N ALA A 20 10.20 13.54 -3.59
CA ALA A 20 9.98 12.26 -2.96
C ALA A 20 10.91 12.03 -1.76
N LEU A 21 12.20 12.35 -1.90
CA LEU A 21 13.17 12.24 -0.80
C LEU A 21 12.81 13.15 0.37
N ALA A 22 12.36 14.39 0.11
CA ALA A 22 11.92 15.31 1.15
C ALA A 22 10.66 14.83 1.88
N ALA A 23 9.70 14.25 1.14
CA ALA A 23 8.42 13.82 1.69
C ALA A 23 8.51 12.52 2.50
N GLN A 24 9.30 11.54 2.05
CA GLN A 24 9.27 10.18 2.60
C GLN A 24 10.65 9.54 2.87
N GLY A 25 11.74 10.21 2.48
CA GLY A 25 13.11 9.75 2.71
C GLY A 25 13.62 8.69 1.73
N TYR A 26 12.83 8.35 0.74
CA TYR A 26 13.21 7.47 -0.38
C TYR A 26 12.49 7.91 -1.65
N VAL A 27 12.93 7.40 -2.79
CA VAL A 27 12.27 7.58 -4.08
C VAL A 27 12.13 6.23 -4.79
N SER A 28 10.97 5.98 -5.40
CA SER A 28 10.70 4.83 -6.25
C SER A 28 10.52 5.23 -7.71
N PRO A 29 10.64 4.28 -8.66
CA PRO A 29 10.25 4.52 -10.05
C PRO A 29 8.82 5.05 -10.21
N ILE A 30 7.88 4.56 -9.39
CA ILE A 30 6.49 5.00 -9.40
C ILE A 30 6.37 6.46 -8.97
N ASP A 31 7.10 6.90 -7.91
CA ASP A 31 7.13 8.29 -7.47
C ASP A 31 7.60 9.24 -8.59
N VAL A 32 8.64 8.81 -9.33
CA VAL A 32 9.13 9.58 -10.49
C VAL A 32 8.08 9.69 -11.59
N LEU A 33 7.43 8.57 -11.97
CA LEU A 33 6.39 8.59 -13.00
C LEU A 33 5.20 9.47 -12.61
N VAL A 34 4.83 9.48 -11.33
CA VAL A 34 3.79 10.38 -10.81
C VAL A 34 4.29 11.84 -10.81
N GLY A 35 5.49 12.09 -10.30
CA GLY A 35 6.06 13.45 -10.23
C GLY A 35 6.23 14.11 -11.59
N ILE A 36 6.64 13.37 -12.62
CA ILE A 36 6.71 13.86 -14.00
C ILE A 36 5.36 13.84 -14.75
N ARG A 37 4.26 13.49 -14.05
CA ARG A 37 2.88 13.45 -14.57
C ARG A 37 2.65 12.50 -15.74
N TRP A 38 3.37 11.38 -15.76
CA TRP A 38 3.11 10.29 -16.70
C TRP A 38 2.25 9.20 -16.12
N LEU A 39 2.01 9.25 -14.81
CA LEU A 39 1.13 8.36 -14.09
C LEU A 39 0.28 9.17 -13.10
N ASP A 40 -1.01 8.88 -13.05
CA ASP A 40 -1.93 9.52 -12.11
C ASP A 40 -1.91 8.79 -10.76
N ILE A 41 -1.94 9.55 -9.67
CA ILE A 41 -1.93 9.00 -8.31
C ILE A 41 -3.17 8.15 -8.00
N GLY A 42 -4.34 8.53 -8.52
CA GLY A 42 -5.57 7.75 -8.37
C GLY A 42 -5.48 6.41 -9.09
N THR A 43 -4.74 6.35 -10.19
CA THR A 43 -4.44 5.10 -10.92
C THR A 43 -3.50 4.20 -10.12
N VAL A 44 -2.47 4.76 -9.47
CA VAL A 44 -1.59 4.00 -8.55
C VAL A 44 -2.40 3.42 -7.39
N GLU A 45 -3.34 4.19 -6.83
CA GLU A 45 -4.21 3.71 -5.75
C GLU A 45 -5.15 2.59 -6.21
N ARG A 46 -5.71 2.65 -7.42
CA ARG A 46 -6.50 1.55 -8.01
C ARG A 46 -5.65 0.29 -8.22
N TRP A 47 -4.43 0.46 -8.74
CA TRP A 47 -3.48 -0.65 -8.88
C TRP A 47 -3.13 -1.28 -7.52
N ARG A 48 -2.86 -0.48 -6.50
CA ARG A 48 -2.62 -0.97 -5.13
C ARG A 48 -3.81 -1.72 -4.54
N ARG A 49 -5.03 -1.49 -5.04
CA ARG A 49 -6.23 -2.25 -4.68
C ARG A 49 -6.43 -3.51 -5.53
N GLY A 50 -5.52 -3.81 -6.45
CA GLY A 50 -5.67 -4.94 -7.38
C GLY A 50 -6.72 -4.74 -8.47
N GLN A 51 -7.14 -3.49 -8.73
CA GLN A 51 -8.15 -3.14 -9.74
C GLN A 51 -7.54 -2.92 -11.13
N ILE A 52 -6.24 -2.99 -11.24
CA ILE A 52 -5.47 -2.85 -12.49
C ILE A 52 -4.42 -3.95 -12.49
N ASP A 53 -4.41 -4.77 -13.53
CA ASP A 53 -3.53 -5.94 -13.65
C ASP A 53 -2.04 -5.56 -13.70
N CYS A 54 -1.71 -4.53 -14.48
CA CYS A 54 -0.34 -4.01 -14.56
C CYS A 54 -0.32 -2.48 -14.71
N LEU A 55 0.55 -1.83 -13.95
CA LEU A 55 0.58 -0.37 -13.87
C LEU A 55 1.10 0.28 -15.16
N GLU A 56 1.98 -0.39 -15.90
CA GLU A 56 2.53 0.06 -17.19
C GLU A 56 1.44 0.42 -18.21
N SER A 57 0.32 -0.32 -18.21
CA SER A 57 -0.78 -0.07 -19.15
C SER A 57 -1.45 1.30 -18.96
N ALA A 58 -1.29 1.91 -17.79
CA ALA A 58 -1.86 3.19 -17.44
C ALA A 58 -0.87 4.36 -17.55
N VAL A 59 0.39 4.10 -17.87
CA VAL A 59 1.41 5.15 -18.05
C VAL A 59 1.15 5.91 -19.35
N GLN A 60 1.02 7.22 -19.26
CA GLN A 60 0.67 8.12 -20.37
C GLN A 60 1.88 8.45 -21.27
N THR A 61 2.68 7.45 -21.65
CA THR A 61 3.81 7.61 -22.56
C THR A 61 4.23 6.26 -23.12
N ASN A 62 5.19 6.24 -24.07
CA ASN A 62 5.71 5.01 -24.65
C ASN A 62 6.91 4.43 -23.87
N LEU A 63 7.18 3.14 -24.06
CA LEU A 63 8.25 2.40 -23.39
C LEU A 63 9.64 3.03 -23.53
N PRO A 64 10.10 3.52 -24.71
CA PRO A 64 11.40 4.19 -24.84
C PRO A 64 11.53 5.40 -23.92
N ARG A 65 10.47 6.18 -23.73
CA ARG A 65 10.48 7.34 -22.82
C ARG A 65 10.48 6.92 -21.37
N ILE A 66 9.74 5.88 -21.01
CA ILE A 66 9.79 5.30 -19.65
C ILE A 66 11.22 4.83 -19.36
N SER A 67 11.83 4.07 -20.27
CA SER A 67 13.21 3.59 -20.13
C SER A 67 14.21 4.73 -19.95
N GLU A 68 14.05 5.84 -20.66
CA GLU A 68 14.90 7.02 -20.51
C GLU A 68 14.71 7.69 -19.13
N ALA A 69 13.48 7.82 -18.64
CA ALA A 69 13.22 8.34 -17.31
C ALA A 69 13.84 7.46 -16.20
N MET A 70 13.81 6.13 -16.36
CA MET A 70 14.44 5.19 -15.42
C MET A 70 15.97 5.26 -15.47
N LYS A 71 16.57 5.52 -16.63
CA LYS A 71 18.03 5.79 -16.74
C LYS A 71 18.40 7.08 -16.01
N LEU A 72 17.62 8.14 -16.19
CA LEU A 72 17.81 9.42 -15.51
C LEU A 72 17.64 9.29 -13.99
N LEU A 73 16.64 8.56 -13.51
CA LEU A 73 16.49 8.24 -12.09
C LEU A 73 17.73 7.57 -11.52
N ARG A 74 18.26 6.54 -12.20
CA ARG A 74 19.48 5.84 -11.74
C ARG A 74 20.70 6.75 -11.71
N SER A 75 20.87 7.61 -12.72
CA SER A 75 21.96 8.61 -12.73
C SER A 75 21.83 9.54 -11.54
N CYS A 76 20.65 10.12 -11.36
CA CYS A 76 20.32 11.01 -10.25
C CYS A 76 20.53 10.36 -8.88
N ALA A 77 20.15 9.09 -8.73
CA ALA A 77 20.35 8.32 -7.50
C ALA A 77 21.85 8.10 -7.18
N ARG A 78 22.67 7.81 -8.20
CA ARG A 78 24.14 7.69 -8.05
C ARG A 78 24.78 9.02 -7.66
N GLU A 79 24.43 10.11 -8.32
CA GLU A 79 24.92 11.46 -8.03
C GLU A 79 24.59 11.88 -6.59
N ARG A 80 23.44 11.46 -6.06
CA ARG A 80 23.01 11.71 -4.67
C ARG A 80 23.47 10.67 -3.68
N ASN A 81 24.30 9.72 -4.10
CA ASN A 81 24.82 8.64 -3.25
C ASN A 81 23.70 7.86 -2.53
N LEU A 82 22.60 7.57 -3.23
CA LEU A 82 21.51 6.76 -2.73
C LEU A 82 21.86 5.26 -2.82
N SER A 83 21.29 4.45 -1.95
CA SER A 83 21.40 2.98 -1.98
C SER A 83 20.11 2.34 -2.44
N GLU A 84 20.22 1.23 -3.16
CA GLU A 84 19.10 0.42 -3.57
C GLU A 84 18.51 -0.31 -2.36
N SER A 85 17.18 -0.37 -2.32
CA SER A 85 16.40 -1.09 -1.33
C SER A 85 15.25 -1.80 -2.06
N PRO A 86 15.33 -3.12 -2.24
CA PRO A 86 14.25 -3.89 -2.87
C PRO A 86 12.99 -3.83 -2.01
N THR A 87 11.84 -3.77 -2.66
CA THR A 87 10.53 -3.78 -2.00
C THR A 87 9.56 -4.70 -2.74
N HIS A 88 8.46 -5.05 -2.08
CA HIS A 88 7.39 -5.84 -2.66
C HIS A 88 6.08 -5.05 -2.62
N TYR A 89 5.38 -5.02 -3.74
CA TYR A 89 4.06 -4.42 -3.82
C TYR A 89 3.00 -5.52 -3.78
N VAL A 90 2.13 -5.45 -2.78
CA VAL A 90 1.05 -6.42 -2.56
C VAL A 90 -0.29 -5.69 -2.61
N ALA A 91 -1.27 -6.29 -3.27
CA ALA A 91 -2.61 -5.72 -3.37
C ALA A 91 -3.27 -5.58 -1.99
N ARG A 92 -4.07 -4.52 -1.85
CA ARG A 92 -4.96 -4.30 -0.70
C ARG A 92 -6.20 -5.18 -0.80
N GLY A 93 -6.01 -6.48 -0.92
CA GLY A 93 -7.11 -7.42 -1.02
C GLY A 93 -6.90 -8.62 -0.08
N PRO A 94 -7.95 -9.42 0.20
CA PRO A 94 -7.83 -10.57 1.08
C PRO A 94 -6.82 -11.60 0.57
N GLN A 95 -6.67 -11.73 -0.75
CA GLN A 95 -5.73 -12.65 -1.39
C GLN A 95 -4.28 -12.16 -1.37
N ARG A 96 -4.03 -10.88 -1.01
CA ARG A 96 -2.69 -10.26 -0.96
C ARG A 96 -1.82 -10.59 -2.16
N GLN A 97 -2.42 -10.57 -3.35
CA GLN A 97 -1.75 -10.89 -4.61
C GLN A 97 -0.58 -9.92 -4.82
N GLU A 98 0.56 -10.45 -5.28
CA GLU A 98 1.68 -9.63 -5.68
C GLU A 98 1.33 -8.79 -6.90
N LEU A 99 1.57 -7.47 -6.81
CA LEU A 99 1.25 -6.52 -7.86
C LEU A 99 2.33 -6.50 -8.93
N ARG A 100 1.91 -6.51 -10.18
CA ARG A 100 2.77 -6.47 -11.36
C ARG A 100 2.81 -5.06 -11.93
N PHE A 101 4.01 -4.58 -12.25
CA PHE A 101 4.18 -3.30 -12.93
C PHE A 101 4.07 -3.45 -14.44
N SER A 102 4.84 -4.35 -15.04
CA SER A 102 4.98 -4.49 -16.50
C SER A 102 3.94 -5.43 -17.12
N ARG A 103 3.67 -5.22 -18.39
CA ARG A 103 2.83 -6.14 -19.18
C ARG A 103 3.51 -7.50 -19.39
N SER A 104 4.82 -7.49 -19.60
CA SER A 104 5.60 -8.71 -19.84
C SER A 104 5.70 -9.59 -18.60
N GLY A 105 5.71 -9.00 -17.39
CA GLY A 105 6.03 -9.71 -16.15
C GLY A 105 7.50 -10.16 -16.09
N ASP A 106 8.36 -9.61 -16.91
CA ASP A 106 9.79 -9.93 -16.92
C ASP A 106 10.41 -9.62 -15.55
N PRO A 107 11.09 -10.61 -14.90
CA PRO A 107 11.60 -10.45 -13.54
C PRO A 107 12.60 -9.29 -13.39
N ALA A 108 13.42 -9.01 -14.41
CA ALA A 108 14.39 -7.91 -14.35
C ALA A 108 13.70 -6.55 -14.44
N ILE A 109 12.64 -6.46 -15.26
CA ILE A 109 11.81 -5.25 -15.33
C ILE A 109 11.05 -5.04 -14.03
N GLU A 110 10.42 -6.10 -13.49
CA GLU A 110 9.71 -6.02 -12.20
C GLU A 110 10.65 -5.62 -11.08
N ALA A 111 11.84 -6.21 -10.97
CA ALA A 111 12.85 -5.84 -9.98
C ALA A 111 13.27 -4.37 -10.07
N MET A 112 13.43 -3.84 -11.29
CA MET A 112 13.74 -2.43 -11.51
C MET A 112 12.65 -1.52 -10.94
N TYR A 113 11.38 -1.83 -11.12
CA TYR A 113 10.26 -1.02 -10.62
C TYR A 113 10.01 -1.19 -9.13
N ARG A 114 10.49 -2.29 -8.52
CA ARG A 114 10.43 -2.57 -7.08
C ARG A 114 11.63 -2.02 -6.31
N THR A 115 12.64 -1.49 -7.00
CA THR A 115 13.83 -0.91 -6.35
C THR A 115 13.53 0.51 -5.90
N HIS A 116 13.56 0.72 -4.59
CA HIS A 116 13.56 2.05 -3.97
C HIS A 116 14.99 2.54 -3.80
N TRP A 117 15.18 3.83 -3.84
CA TRP A 117 16.45 4.50 -3.65
C TRP A 117 16.41 5.30 -2.35
N VAL A 118 17.26 4.96 -1.37
CA VAL A 118 17.24 5.49 -0.01
C VAL A 118 18.55 6.21 0.29
N SER A 119 18.50 7.33 1.01
CA SER A 119 19.70 8.08 1.38
C SER A 119 20.61 7.26 2.29
N LYS A 120 21.91 7.16 1.95
CA LYS A 120 22.94 6.53 2.77
C LYS A 120 23.26 7.32 4.05
N ALA A 121 22.88 8.61 4.10
CA ALA A 121 23.02 9.42 5.31
C ALA A 121 22.08 8.99 6.45
N LEU A 122 21.04 8.19 6.14
CA LEU A 122 20.17 7.61 7.15
C LEU A 122 20.86 6.45 7.86
N SER A 123 20.66 6.35 9.18
CA SER A 123 21.16 5.19 9.95
C SER A 123 20.59 3.88 9.41
N GLU A 124 21.33 2.79 9.54
CA GLU A 124 20.92 1.46 9.07
C GLU A 124 19.53 1.08 9.60
N LYS A 125 19.29 1.25 10.89
CA LYS A 125 17.99 1.04 11.54
C LYS A 125 16.85 1.87 10.92
N LYS A 126 17.14 3.10 10.44
CA LYS A 126 16.13 3.93 9.77
C LYS A 126 15.86 3.45 8.34
N ARG A 127 16.90 3.00 7.63
CA ARG A 127 16.77 2.39 6.29
C ARG A 127 15.96 1.10 6.33
N GLU A 128 16.25 0.21 7.29
CA GLU A 128 15.49 -1.02 7.52
C GLU A 128 14.01 -0.73 7.80
N ARG A 129 13.72 0.24 8.68
CA ARG A 129 12.33 0.66 8.96
C ARG A 129 11.60 1.20 7.73
N LEU A 130 12.30 1.94 6.85
CA LEU A 130 11.73 2.43 5.61
C LEU A 130 11.45 1.29 4.62
N ALA A 131 12.39 0.34 4.49
CA ALA A 131 12.23 -0.84 3.66
C ALA A 131 11.07 -1.72 4.15
N GLU A 132 11.00 -1.98 5.46
CA GLU A 132 9.89 -2.70 6.09
C GLU A 132 8.55 -2.00 5.85
N LYS A 133 8.49 -0.69 6.06
CA LYS A 133 7.28 0.10 5.82
C LYS A 133 6.84 0.08 4.35
N ALA A 134 7.80 0.17 3.42
CA ALA A 134 7.53 0.15 1.99
C ALA A 134 7.06 -1.23 1.50
N SER A 135 7.62 -2.30 2.04
CA SER A 135 7.26 -3.70 1.73
C SER A 135 6.02 -4.18 2.49
N ARG A 136 5.58 -3.45 3.50
CA ARG A 136 4.43 -3.85 4.31
C ARG A 136 3.17 -3.84 3.46
N ALA A 137 2.50 -4.99 3.39
CA ALA A 137 1.19 -5.07 2.77
C ALA A 137 0.24 -4.06 3.43
N PRO A 138 -0.51 -3.28 2.64
CA PRO A 138 -1.48 -2.36 3.20
C PRO A 138 -2.50 -3.09 4.07
N ASP A 139 -2.99 -2.44 5.11
CA ASP A 139 -4.04 -3.00 5.94
C ASP A 139 -5.29 -3.30 5.10
N LEU A 140 -5.90 -4.46 5.32
CA LEU A 140 -7.23 -4.76 4.79
C LEU A 140 -8.22 -3.77 5.42
N VAL A 141 -9.10 -3.22 4.60
CA VAL A 141 -10.12 -2.27 5.07
C VAL A 141 -11.49 -2.90 4.91
N VAL A 142 -12.17 -3.04 6.02
CA VAL A 142 -13.56 -3.50 6.11
C VAL A 142 -14.43 -2.30 6.45
N ILE A 143 -15.57 -2.18 5.78
CA ILE A 143 -16.50 -1.07 5.95
C ILE A 143 -17.69 -1.54 6.76
N GLN A 144 -18.03 -0.80 7.80
CA GLN A 144 -19.32 -0.87 8.44
C GLN A 144 -20.27 0.06 7.67
N PRO A 145 -21.23 -0.47 6.89
CA PRO A 145 -22.12 0.34 6.07
C PRO A 145 -23.06 1.17 6.94
N LEU A 146 -23.54 2.29 6.39
CA LEU A 146 -24.53 3.14 7.07
C LEU A 146 -25.96 2.56 7.01
N ASN A 147 -26.23 1.78 5.98
CA ASN A 147 -27.47 1.03 5.80
C ASN A 147 -27.15 -0.43 5.48
N ARG A 148 -28.16 -1.31 5.65
CA ARG A 148 -28.02 -2.75 5.40
C ARG A 148 -28.55 -3.18 4.02
N GLU A 149 -28.81 -2.25 3.13
CA GLU A 149 -29.42 -2.51 1.81
C GLU A 149 -28.42 -2.99 0.74
N TRP A 150 -27.18 -3.28 1.12
CA TRP A 150 -26.18 -3.79 0.20
C TRP A 150 -26.29 -5.31 0.01
N LYS A 151 -25.88 -5.78 -1.14
CA LYS A 151 -25.78 -7.22 -1.46
C LYS A 151 -24.37 -7.57 -1.93
N CYS A 152 -23.87 -8.69 -1.46
CA CYS A 152 -22.59 -9.24 -1.92
C CYS A 152 -22.67 -9.60 -3.40
N HIS A 153 -21.78 -9.06 -4.22
CA HIS A 153 -21.77 -9.36 -5.65
C HIS A 153 -21.40 -10.82 -5.98
N ARG A 154 -20.75 -11.55 -5.02
CA ARG A 154 -20.36 -12.94 -5.22
C ARG A 154 -21.46 -13.93 -4.84
N CYS A 155 -22.14 -13.73 -3.71
CA CYS A 155 -23.12 -14.72 -3.19
C CYS A 155 -24.54 -14.15 -3.01
N GLY A 156 -24.77 -12.85 -3.25
CA GLY A 156 -26.05 -12.21 -3.04
C GLY A 156 -26.44 -11.97 -1.57
N GLY A 157 -25.68 -12.47 -0.62
CA GLY A 157 -25.90 -12.27 0.82
C GLY A 157 -25.60 -10.83 1.26
N SER A 158 -25.90 -10.53 2.51
CA SER A 158 -25.62 -9.24 3.17
C SER A 158 -24.99 -9.48 4.54
N GLY A 159 -24.66 -8.42 5.28
CA GLY A 159 -24.10 -8.51 6.63
C GLY A 159 -23.85 -7.14 7.23
N ASP A 160 -23.33 -7.12 8.45
CA ASP A 160 -23.00 -5.89 9.18
C ASP A 160 -21.69 -5.24 8.71
N LEU A 161 -20.85 -6.00 8.02
CA LEU A 161 -19.55 -5.59 7.53
C LEU A 161 -19.35 -6.05 6.08
N LEU A 162 -18.64 -5.24 5.30
CA LEU A 162 -18.32 -5.54 3.91
C LEU A 162 -16.92 -5.11 3.54
N MET A 163 -16.35 -5.68 2.50
CA MET A 163 -15.21 -5.13 1.78
C MET A 163 -15.65 -4.61 0.41
N MET A 164 -14.94 -3.61 -0.09
CA MET A 164 -15.12 -3.15 -1.46
C MET A 164 -14.06 -3.75 -2.36
N GLU A 165 -14.50 -4.42 -3.41
CA GLU A 165 -13.66 -4.90 -4.50
C GLU A 165 -14.28 -4.52 -5.84
N ASN A 166 -13.70 -4.90 -6.96
CA ASN A 166 -14.30 -4.76 -8.28
C ASN A 166 -15.05 -6.07 -8.61
N PRO A 167 -16.36 -6.07 -8.97
CA PRO A 167 -17.16 -4.90 -9.35
C PRO A 167 -17.99 -4.27 -8.21
N GLY A 168 -17.96 -4.75 -6.97
CA GLY A 168 -18.85 -4.22 -5.94
C GLY A 168 -18.52 -4.71 -4.52
N PRO A 169 -19.48 -4.56 -3.58
CA PRO A 169 -19.32 -4.98 -2.21
C PRO A 169 -19.28 -6.51 -2.11
N VAL A 170 -18.48 -7.02 -1.18
CA VAL A 170 -18.34 -8.44 -0.88
C VAL A 170 -18.47 -8.68 0.62
N CYS A 171 -19.16 -9.76 1.02
CA CYS A 171 -19.33 -10.13 2.42
C CYS A 171 -18.04 -10.79 2.99
N LEU A 172 -17.91 -10.77 4.31
CA LEU A 172 -16.72 -11.32 4.99
C LEU A 172 -16.54 -12.82 4.72
N GLY A 173 -17.61 -13.60 4.63
CA GLY A 173 -17.52 -15.04 4.30
C GLY A 173 -16.93 -15.29 2.92
N CYS A 174 -17.27 -14.49 1.90
CA CYS A 174 -16.70 -14.65 0.56
C CYS A 174 -15.22 -14.26 0.46
N VAL A 175 -14.68 -13.52 1.43
CA VAL A 175 -13.26 -13.13 1.50
C VAL A 175 -12.50 -13.83 2.63
N GLY A 176 -13.12 -14.78 3.33
CA GLY A 176 -12.49 -15.57 4.38
C GLY A 176 -12.11 -14.77 5.62
N LEU A 177 -12.89 -13.76 5.97
CA LEU A 177 -12.69 -12.92 7.16
C LEU A 177 -13.81 -13.06 8.20
N ASP A 178 -14.76 -13.95 7.99
CA ASP A 178 -15.92 -14.20 8.85
C ASP A 178 -15.55 -14.88 10.19
N GLU A 179 -14.40 -15.55 10.25
CA GLU A 179 -13.84 -16.12 11.48
C GLU A 179 -13.19 -15.06 12.40
N LEU A 180 -13.00 -13.83 11.93
CA LEU A 180 -12.37 -12.78 12.71
C LEU A 180 -13.37 -12.07 13.61
N GLU A 181 -12.91 -11.72 14.82
CA GLU A 181 -13.67 -11.00 15.83
C GLU A 181 -13.38 -9.51 15.79
N LEU A 182 -14.41 -8.69 16.06
CA LEU A 182 -14.26 -7.25 16.16
C LEU A 182 -13.68 -6.85 17.52
N LEU A 183 -12.47 -6.31 17.50
CA LEU A 183 -11.88 -5.56 18.59
C LEU A 183 -12.23 -4.07 18.43
N PRO A 184 -13.13 -3.49 19.24
CA PRO A 184 -13.51 -2.09 19.13
C PRO A 184 -12.31 -1.14 19.35
N ALA A 185 -12.39 0.06 18.77
CA ALA A 185 -11.43 1.12 19.05
C ALA A 185 -11.60 1.61 20.50
N GLY A 186 -10.48 1.93 21.18
CA GLY A 186 -10.46 2.40 22.56
C GLY A 186 -9.13 2.09 23.23
N ASP A 187 -8.77 0.83 23.36
CA ASP A 187 -7.48 0.43 23.93
C ASP A 187 -6.38 0.39 22.86
N ALA A 188 -5.52 1.40 22.88
CA ALA A 188 -4.43 1.53 21.91
C ALA A 188 -3.32 0.49 22.13
N LEU A 189 -3.07 0.09 23.39
CA LEU A 189 -2.05 -0.90 23.73
C LEU A 189 -2.48 -2.29 23.28
N LEU A 190 -3.69 -2.70 23.64
CA LEU A 190 -4.30 -3.95 23.23
C LEU A 190 -4.34 -4.05 21.71
N SER A 191 -4.89 -3.03 21.03
CA SER A 191 -4.97 -3.00 19.55
C SER A 191 -3.61 -3.15 18.88
N ARG A 192 -2.57 -2.52 19.41
CA ARG A 192 -1.20 -2.61 18.86
C ARG A 192 -0.61 -4.01 19.04
N ARG A 193 -0.75 -4.60 20.23
CA ARG A 193 -0.21 -5.94 20.54
C ARG A 193 -0.93 -7.03 19.75
N VAL A 194 -2.25 -6.99 19.70
CA VAL A 194 -3.05 -7.95 18.93
C VAL A 194 -2.70 -7.85 17.44
N LYS A 195 -2.67 -6.63 16.88
CA LYS A 195 -2.28 -6.43 15.47
C LYS A 195 -0.87 -6.94 15.15
N ALA A 196 0.08 -6.83 16.08
CA ALA A 196 1.45 -7.30 15.90
C ALA A 196 1.56 -8.83 15.90
N LYS A 197 0.72 -9.51 16.69
CA LYS A 197 0.70 -10.99 16.81
C LYS A 197 -0.22 -11.66 15.77
N SER A 198 -1.22 -10.94 15.24
CA SER A 198 -2.18 -11.50 14.27
C SER A 198 -1.58 -11.67 12.89
N THR A 199 -1.77 -12.85 12.30
CA THR A 199 -1.42 -13.14 10.90
C THR A 199 -2.47 -12.56 9.95
N ARG A 200 -3.75 -12.60 10.35
CA ARG A 200 -4.87 -12.04 9.61
C ARG A 200 -5.55 -10.95 10.44
N CYS A 201 -5.58 -9.74 9.93
CA CYS A 201 -6.33 -8.64 10.55
C CYS A 201 -6.83 -7.65 9.51
N ALA A 202 -7.91 -6.95 9.81
CA ALA A 202 -8.45 -5.87 8.98
C ALA A 202 -8.84 -4.67 9.82
N VAL A 203 -8.72 -3.46 9.26
CA VAL A 203 -9.17 -2.23 9.90
C VAL A 203 -10.65 -2.04 9.58
N VAL A 204 -11.48 -1.91 10.59
CA VAL A 204 -12.90 -1.59 10.43
C VAL A 204 -13.08 -0.09 10.44
N VAL A 205 -13.75 0.42 9.40
CA VAL A 205 -14.05 1.85 9.24
C VAL A 205 -15.54 2.07 9.00
N ARG A 206 -16.04 3.24 9.40
CA ARG A 206 -17.39 3.70 9.14
C ARG A 206 -17.35 5.13 8.61
N PHE A 207 -18.17 5.45 7.62
CA PHE A 207 -18.24 6.80 7.10
C PHE A 207 -18.94 7.74 8.08
N SER A 208 -18.26 8.80 8.48
CA SER A 208 -18.81 9.88 9.31
C SER A 208 -19.41 10.95 8.39
N ARG A 209 -20.74 11.12 8.41
CA ARG A 209 -21.43 12.15 7.62
C ARG A 209 -21.04 13.57 8.02
N SER A 210 -20.87 13.81 9.33
CA SER A 210 -20.48 15.12 9.88
C SER A 210 -19.06 15.52 9.49
N ARG A 211 -18.13 14.58 9.52
CA ARG A 211 -16.70 14.83 9.18
C ARG A 211 -16.36 14.53 7.72
N ARG A 212 -17.31 14.00 6.94
CA ARG A 212 -17.16 13.62 5.51
C ARG A 212 -15.95 12.71 5.25
N ARG A 213 -15.63 11.80 6.16
CA ARG A 213 -14.51 10.86 6.05
C ARG A 213 -14.80 9.53 6.72
N TYR A 214 -14.04 8.51 6.35
CA TYR A 214 -14.05 7.23 7.06
C TYR A 214 -13.31 7.37 8.39
N GLU A 215 -13.92 6.87 9.46
CA GLU A 215 -13.36 6.83 10.81
C GLU A 215 -13.20 5.39 11.26
N ARG A 216 -12.06 5.12 11.90
CA ARG A 216 -11.76 3.79 12.43
C ARG A 216 -12.71 3.45 13.57
N GLN A 217 -13.34 2.27 13.47
CA GLN A 217 -14.21 1.70 14.50
C GLN A 217 -13.50 0.65 15.34
N GLY A 218 -12.48 -0.01 14.77
CA GLY A 218 -11.74 -1.08 15.43
C GLY A 218 -10.87 -1.88 14.47
N LEU A 219 -10.60 -3.12 14.87
CA LEU A 219 -9.90 -4.12 14.09
C LEU A 219 -10.73 -5.41 14.06
N LEU A 220 -10.74 -6.10 12.93
CA LEU A 220 -11.02 -7.53 12.89
C LEU A 220 -9.73 -8.28 13.15
N VAL A 221 -9.74 -9.22 14.08
CA VAL A 221 -8.55 -9.94 14.57
C VAL A 221 -8.87 -11.41 14.82
N GLU A 222 -7.86 -12.24 14.89
CA GLU A 222 -8.01 -13.65 15.23
C GLU A 222 -8.42 -13.81 16.71
N PRO A 223 -9.55 -14.49 17.04
CA PRO A 223 -10.07 -14.59 18.41
C PRO A 223 -9.07 -15.15 19.42
N LEU A 224 -8.31 -16.19 19.01
CA LEU A 224 -7.28 -16.80 19.87
C LEU A 224 -6.17 -15.82 20.22
N VAL A 225 -5.71 -15.02 19.25
CA VAL A 225 -4.67 -14.00 19.48
C VAL A 225 -5.19 -12.89 20.40
N LEU A 226 -6.46 -12.50 20.25
CA LEU A 226 -7.10 -11.51 21.12
C LEU A 226 -7.11 -12.00 22.57
N ALA A 227 -7.60 -13.23 22.80
CA ALA A 227 -7.68 -13.83 24.13
C ALA A 227 -6.31 -13.98 24.81
N ASP A 228 -5.28 -14.39 24.03
CA ASP A 228 -3.91 -14.52 24.55
C ASP A 228 -3.32 -13.17 24.98
N VAL A 229 -3.47 -12.14 24.15
CA VAL A 229 -2.95 -10.79 24.47
C VAL A 229 -3.69 -10.17 25.65
N GLN A 230 -5.00 -10.42 25.79
CA GLN A 230 -5.77 -9.95 26.94
C GLN A 230 -5.26 -10.59 28.24
N ARG A 231 -5.04 -11.91 28.26
CA ARG A 231 -4.46 -12.62 29.41
C ARG A 231 -3.08 -12.08 29.78
N ASP A 232 -2.19 -11.87 28.81
CA ASP A 232 -0.87 -11.32 29.03
C ASP A 232 -0.92 -9.92 29.67
N LEU A 233 -1.86 -9.09 29.23
CA LEU A 233 -2.04 -7.73 29.77
C LEU A 233 -2.64 -7.73 31.17
N GLU A 234 -3.54 -8.65 31.47
CA GLU A 234 -4.11 -8.81 32.81
C GLU A 234 -3.08 -9.33 33.83
N ALA A 235 -2.21 -10.27 33.40
CA ALA A 235 -1.10 -10.75 34.24
C ALA A 235 -0.14 -9.60 34.60
N GLN A 236 0.25 -8.78 33.61
CA GLN A 236 1.13 -7.63 33.81
C GLN A 236 0.54 -6.51 34.68
N ARG A 237 -0.79 -6.45 34.84
CA ARG A 237 -1.46 -5.46 35.72
C ARG A 237 -1.56 -5.93 37.17
N ARG A 238 -1.33 -7.22 37.42
CA ARG A 238 -1.39 -7.82 38.76
C ARG A 238 -0.03 -7.90 39.46
N GLU A 239 1.05 -7.71 38.68
CA GLU A 239 2.42 -7.53 39.17
C GLU A 239 2.70 -6.06 39.49
#